data_95a9acef8e5f9a4aad025b63ee5c38e1
#
_entry.id   95a9acef8e5f9a4aad025b63ee5c38e1
#
_cell.length_a   1.000
_cell.length_b   1.000
_cell.length_c   1.000
_cell.angle_alpha   90.00
_cell.angle_beta   90.00
_cell.angle_gamma   90.00
#
_symmetry.space_group_name_H-M   'P 1'
#
loop_
_entity.id
_entity.type
_entity.pdbx_description
1 polymer ?
#
loop_
_entity_poly.entity_id
_entity_poly.type
_entity_poly.pdbx_seq_one_letter_code
_entity_poly.pdbx_strand_id
1 'polypeptide(L)'
;MPPVVEELTSVPAIETALDAFSDWPDLILFESALHRDSLGRYSFLTADPFRTYSLQNAEFGRDPFDEIRDVLSRSEFQIEPVEGLPPFQGGAAGLLSYELGGCFERFPSARFDEFRMPALHVGLYDWVLAWDHQQNRAWVICHGFGKASRAETRCDAALSRLSDKSI
;
A
#
# COMPACT_ATOMS: atom_id res chain seq x y z
N MET A 1 -7.58 -10.24 15.02
CA MET A 1 -6.43 -11.19 15.13
C MET A 1 -5.17 -10.38 14.79
N PRO A 2 -4.10 -10.49 15.60
CA PRO A 2 -2.88 -9.73 15.36
C PRO A 2 -2.25 -10.11 14.01
N PRO A 3 -1.50 -9.20 13.36
CA PRO A 3 -0.75 -9.50 12.15
C PRO A 3 0.42 -10.45 12.45
N VAL A 4 0.91 -11.11 11.42
CA VAL A 4 2.25 -11.70 11.41
C VAL A 4 3.24 -10.58 11.13
N VAL A 5 4.26 -10.42 11.97
CA VAL A 5 5.28 -9.38 11.87
C VAL A 5 6.64 -10.05 11.91
N GLU A 6 7.39 -9.86 10.83
CA GLU A 6 8.76 -10.38 10.71
C GLU A 6 9.74 -9.21 10.54
N GLU A 7 10.60 -9.03 11.54
CA GLU A 7 11.71 -8.08 11.43
C GLU A 7 12.84 -8.68 10.59
N LEU A 8 13.28 -7.94 9.59
CA LEU A 8 14.32 -8.42 8.69
C LEU A 8 15.69 -8.30 9.37
N THR A 9 16.48 -9.37 9.31
CA THR A 9 17.86 -9.41 9.86
C THR A 9 18.82 -8.50 9.11
N SER A 10 18.53 -8.20 7.84
CA SER A 10 19.22 -7.26 6.99
C SER A 10 18.21 -6.33 6.34
N VAL A 11 18.44 -5.03 6.43
CA VAL A 11 17.57 -4.04 5.81
C VAL A 11 17.83 -4.02 4.31
N PRO A 12 16.86 -4.42 3.47
CA PRO A 12 17.07 -4.42 2.02
C PRO A 12 17.12 -3.00 1.48
N ALA A 13 17.94 -2.78 0.45
CA ALA A 13 17.86 -1.55 -0.33
C ALA A 13 16.49 -1.47 -1.03
N ILE A 14 15.99 -0.25 -1.18
CA ILE A 14 14.65 -0.02 -1.79
C ILE A 14 14.62 -0.54 -3.22
N GLU A 15 15.69 -0.32 -3.99
CA GLU A 15 15.81 -0.79 -5.37
C GLU A 15 15.79 -2.32 -5.46
N THR A 16 16.44 -3.00 -4.52
CA THR A 16 16.43 -4.48 -4.45
C THR A 16 15.03 -4.99 -4.15
N ALA A 17 14.30 -4.33 -3.25
CA ALA A 17 12.92 -4.68 -2.95
C ALA A 17 11.98 -4.40 -4.14
N LEU A 18 12.14 -3.27 -4.83
CA LEU A 18 11.39 -2.97 -6.05
C LEU A 18 11.58 -4.06 -7.11
N ASP A 19 12.83 -4.48 -7.35
CA ASP A 19 13.14 -5.55 -8.29
C ASP A 19 12.52 -6.88 -7.87
N ALA A 20 12.51 -7.18 -6.57
CA ALA A 20 11.96 -8.42 -6.04
C ALA A 20 10.44 -8.54 -6.27
N PHE A 21 9.72 -7.43 -6.25
CA PHE A 21 8.27 -7.41 -6.40
C PHE A 21 7.78 -6.82 -7.73
N SER A 22 8.68 -6.54 -8.68
CA SER A 22 8.37 -5.85 -9.94
C SER A 22 7.32 -6.55 -10.83
N ASP A 23 7.16 -7.86 -10.68
CA ASP A 23 6.17 -8.69 -11.38
C ASP A 23 4.85 -8.87 -10.60
N TRP A 24 4.76 -8.36 -9.36
CA TRP A 24 3.51 -8.36 -8.62
C TRP A 24 2.60 -7.21 -9.07
N PRO A 25 1.29 -7.46 -9.21
CA PRO A 25 0.37 -6.42 -9.68
C PRO A 25 0.23 -5.29 -8.67
N ASP A 26 -0.10 -4.11 -9.18
CA ASP A 26 -0.40 -2.91 -8.38
C ASP A 26 0.66 -2.62 -7.31
N LEU A 27 1.94 -2.74 -7.70
CA LEU A 27 3.09 -2.40 -6.84
C LEU A 27 3.07 -0.91 -6.52
N ILE A 28 3.16 -0.58 -5.25
CA ILE A 28 3.25 0.80 -4.74
C ILE A 28 4.48 0.94 -3.86
N LEU A 29 5.25 2.00 -4.10
CA LEU A 29 6.32 2.47 -3.23
C LEU A 29 5.98 3.88 -2.73
N PHE A 30 5.94 4.06 -1.42
CA PHE A 30 5.97 5.36 -0.77
C PHE A 30 7.37 5.59 -0.20
N GLU A 31 8.13 6.46 -0.83
CA GLU A 31 9.49 6.77 -0.46
C GLU A 31 9.65 8.26 -0.17
N SER A 32 10.42 8.55 0.85
CA SER A 32 10.87 9.91 1.14
C SER A 32 12.36 10.01 0.88
N ALA A 33 12.75 10.63 -0.23
CA ALA A 33 14.15 10.79 -0.63
C ALA A 33 14.96 11.71 0.31
N LEU A 34 14.30 12.54 1.10
CA LEU A 34 14.95 13.47 2.02
C LEU A 34 14.83 12.99 3.47
N HIS A 35 15.88 12.34 3.96
CA HIS A 35 15.97 11.90 5.35
C HIS A 35 16.48 13.06 6.23
N ARG A 36 15.60 13.60 7.06
CA ARG A 36 15.92 14.59 8.11
C ARG A 36 15.27 14.17 9.42
N ASP A 37 15.71 14.74 10.54
CA ASP A 37 15.27 14.39 11.90
C ASP A 37 13.75 14.34 12.11
N SER A 38 12.98 15.10 11.31
CA SER A 38 11.52 15.16 11.40
C SER A 38 10.76 14.73 10.14
N LEU A 39 11.48 14.43 9.04
CA LEU A 39 10.88 14.10 7.75
C LEU A 39 11.60 12.89 7.11
N GLY A 40 10.84 12.09 6.35
CA GLY A 40 11.43 10.99 5.60
C GLY A 40 11.91 9.82 6.46
N ARG A 41 11.31 9.63 7.63
CA ARG A 41 11.67 8.52 8.53
C ARG A 41 11.30 7.17 7.97
N TYR A 42 10.16 7.08 7.28
CA TYR A 42 9.61 5.80 6.84
C TYR A 42 9.49 5.72 5.32
N SER A 43 9.70 4.52 4.79
CA SER A 43 9.31 4.13 3.44
C SER A 43 8.46 2.86 3.51
N PHE A 44 7.59 2.66 2.51
CA PHE A 44 6.68 1.53 2.47
C PHE A 44 6.57 0.99 1.06
N LEU A 45 6.60 -0.34 0.93
CA LEU A 45 6.32 -1.04 -0.31
C LEU A 45 5.21 -2.06 -0.07
N THR A 46 4.28 -2.14 -1.00
CA THR A 46 3.24 -3.16 -1.04
C THR A 46 2.86 -3.48 -2.48
N ALA A 47 2.28 -4.65 -2.71
CA ALA A 47 1.86 -5.11 -4.03
C ALA A 47 0.79 -6.19 -3.91
N ASP A 48 0.19 -6.62 -5.01
CA ASP A 48 -0.78 -7.70 -5.08
C ASP A 48 -1.94 -7.52 -4.08
N PRO A 49 -2.72 -6.44 -4.22
CA PRO A 49 -3.83 -6.14 -3.32
C PRO A 49 -4.88 -7.25 -3.38
N PHE A 50 -5.52 -7.56 -2.25
CA PHE A 50 -6.60 -8.53 -2.23
C PHE A 50 -7.90 -8.01 -2.87
N ARG A 51 -7.99 -6.69 -3.11
CA ARG A 51 -9.08 -6.02 -3.81
C ARG A 51 -8.59 -4.70 -4.39
N THR A 52 -9.09 -4.37 -5.58
CA THR A 52 -8.80 -3.11 -6.28
C THR A 52 -10.09 -2.39 -6.63
N TYR A 53 -10.08 -1.06 -6.53
CA TYR A 53 -11.13 -0.16 -6.96
C TYR A 53 -10.58 0.82 -7.97
N SER A 54 -11.26 0.97 -9.11
CA SER A 54 -10.85 1.90 -10.15
C SER A 54 -12.04 2.67 -10.70
N LEU A 55 -11.89 3.98 -10.82
CA LEU A 55 -12.83 4.88 -11.45
C LEU A 55 -12.09 5.62 -12.57
N GLN A 56 -12.41 5.33 -13.82
CA GLN A 56 -11.71 5.94 -14.95
C GLN A 56 -12.02 7.44 -15.05
N ASN A 57 -13.28 7.83 -14.90
CA ASN A 57 -13.71 9.22 -15.01
C ASN A 57 -14.54 9.62 -13.78
N ALA A 58 -14.31 10.83 -13.29
CA ALA A 58 -15.13 11.40 -12.24
C ALA A 58 -16.55 11.69 -12.76
N GLU A 59 -17.55 11.38 -11.95
CA GLU A 59 -18.94 11.60 -12.24
C GLU A 59 -19.56 12.48 -11.14
N PHE A 60 -20.01 13.68 -11.51
CA PHE A 60 -20.54 14.65 -10.54
C PHE A 60 -21.72 14.07 -9.74
N GLY A 61 -21.64 14.17 -8.42
CA GLY A 61 -22.64 13.67 -7.48
C GLY A 61 -22.48 12.20 -7.09
N ARG A 62 -21.48 11.48 -7.64
CA ARG A 62 -21.12 10.14 -7.22
C ARG A 62 -20.07 10.23 -6.10
N ASP A 63 -20.29 9.54 -4.99
CA ASP A 63 -19.21 9.37 -3.98
C ASP A 63 -18.22 8.30 -4.48
N PRO A 64 -16.96 8.67 -4.81
CA PRO A 64 -15.99 7.73 -5.34
C PRO A 64 -15.44 6.76 -4.28
N PHE A 65 -15.75 6.98 -3.00
CA PHE A 65 -15.22 6.21 -1.87
C PHE A 65 -16.22 5.24 -1.26
N ASP A 66 -17.47 5.22 -1.70
CA ASP A 66 -18.54 4.41 -1.08
C ASP A 66 -18.15 2.93 -0.96
N GLU A 67 -17.72 2.31 -2.05
CA GLU A 67 -17.36 0.89 -2.06
C GLU A 67 -16.12 0.59 -1.18
N ILE A 68 -15.15 1.50 -1.14
CA ILE A 68 -13.96 1.38 -0.29
C ILE A 68 -14.36 1.50 1.17
N ARG A 69 -15.19 2.48 1.50
CA ARG A 69 -15.69 2.71 2.86
C ARG A 69 -16.47 1.50 3.37
N ASP A 70 -17.34 0.94 2.54
CA ASP A 70 -18.13 -0.24 2.88
C ASP A 70 -17.26 -1.42 3.26
N VAL A 71 -16.18 -1.65 2.53
CA VAL A 71 -15.25 -2.76 2.84
C VAL A 71 -14.43 -2.45 4.08
N LEU A 72 -13.85 -1.26 4.19
CA LEU A 72 -13.04 -0.88 5.34
C LEU A 72 -13.85 -0.79 6.64
N SER A 73 -15.17 -0.60 6.57
CA SER A 73 -16.04 -0.61 7.76
C SER A 73 -16.31 -1.99 8.32
N ARG A 74 -16.05 -3.06 7.56
CA ARG A 74 -16.28 -4.44 8.02
C ARG A 74 -15.24 -4.83 9.05
N SER A 75 -15.69 -5.38 10.16
CA SER A 75 -14.81 -5.77 11.27
C SER A 75 -13.71 -6.77 10.87
N GLU A 76 -13.95 -7.59 9.87
CA GLU A 76 -12.99 -8.57 9.36
C GLU A 76 -11.76 -7.93 8.67
N PHE A 77 -11.90 -6.68 8.15
CA PHE A 77 -10.84 -5.95 7.46
C PHE A 77 -10.23 -4.82 8.31
N GLN A 78 -10.65 -4.67 9.56
CA GLN A 78 -10.05 -3.69 10.45
C GLN A 78 -8.63 -4.09 10.82
N ILE A 79 -7.71 -3.17 10.65
CA ILE A 79 -6.31 -3.28 11.05
C ILE A 79 -6.18 -2.60 12.41
N GLU A 80 -5.76 -3.37 13.40
CA GLU A 80 -5.34 -2.84 14.70
C GLU A 80 -3.82 -2.58 14.62
N PRO A 81 -3.38 -1.31 14.60
CA PRO A 81 -1.95 -1.01 14.49
C PRO A 81 -1.17 -1.60 15.65
N VAL A 82 -0.04 -2.23 15.35
CA VAL A 82 0.90 -2.71 16.35
C VAL A 82 1.78 -1.55 16.79
N GLU A 83 1.80 -1.27 18.08
CA GLU A 83 2.61 -0.19 18.65
C GLU A 83 4.11 -0.43 18.42
N GLY A 84 4.85 0.63 18.14
CA GLY A 84 6.29 0.56 17.89
C GLY A 84 6.69 0.22 16.45
N LEU A 85 5.75 -0.15 15.59
CA LEU A 85 5.97 -0.34 14.17
C LEU A 85 5.71 0.93 13.36
N PRO A 86 6.22 1.03 12.10
CA PRO A 86 5.88 2.12 11.19
C PRO A 86 4.38 2.30 11.00
N PRO A 87 3.88 3.54 10.74
CA PRO A 87 2.45 3.86 10.83
C PRO A 87 1.58 3.20 9.76
N PHE A 88 2.10 2.91 8.57
CA PHE A 88 1.35 2.19 7.54
C PHE A 88 1.65 0.70 7.64
N GLN A 89 0.66 -0.08 8.06
CA GLN A 89 0.79 -1.52 8.30
C GLN A 89 -0.14 -2.34 7.40
N GLY A 90 -0.73 -1.74 6.37
CA GLY A 90 -1.70 -2.31 5.45
C GLY A 90 -2.91 -1.41 5.28
N GLY A 91 -3.89 -1.83 4.51
CA GLY A 91 -5.10 -1.08 4.24
C GLY A 91 -5.16 -0.50 2.83
N ALA A 92 -5.77 0.67 2.66
CA ALA A 92 -5.97 1.30 1.37
C ALA A 92 -4.78 2.15 0.94
N ALA A 93 -4.29 1.93 -0.27
CA ALA A 93 -3.25 2.75 -0.89
C ALA A 93 -3.48 2.86 -2.39
N GLY A 94 -3.08 3.96 -3.02
CA GLY A 94 -3.26 4.12 -4.46
C GLY A 94 -3.19 5.57 -4.92
N LEU A 95 -3.73 5.78 -6.12
CA LEU A 95 -3.77 7.05 -6.82
C LEU A 95 -5.14 7.70 -6.68
N LEU A 96 -5.14 8.98 -6.33
CA LEU A 96 -6.26 9.90 -6.43
C LEU A 96 -5.83 11.05 -7.34
N SER A 97 -6.36 11.11 -8.55
CA SER A 97 -5.99 12.18 -9.49
C SER A 97 -6.69 13.49 -9.14
N TYR A 98 -6.22 14.59 -9.72
CA TYR A 98 -6.87 15.89 -9.57
C TYR A 98 -8.33 15.86 -10.08
N GLU A 99 -8.56 15.13 -11.18
CA GLU A 99 -9.87 15.00 -11.82
C GLU A 99 -10.91 14.33 -10.93
N LEU A 100 -10.51 13.59 -9.90
CA LEU A 100 -11.44 13.02 -8.91
C LEU A 100 -12.31 14.09 -8.25
N GLY A 101 -11.81 15.32 -8.13
CA GLY A 101 -12.59 16.48 -7.67
C GLY A 101 -13.87 16.71 -8.46
N GLY A 102 -13.94 16.23 -9.72
CA GLY A 102 -15.15 16.26 -10.55
C GLY A 102 -16.35 15.49 -9.99
N CYS A 103 -16.14 14.60 -9.02
CA CYS A 103 -17.23 13.97 -8.27
C CYS A 103 -17.94 14.95 -7.34
N PHE A 104 -17.24 15.97 -6.86
CA PHE A 104 -17.73 16.93 -5.85
C PHE A 104 -18.03 18.31 -6.43
N GLU A 105 -17.28 18.73 -7.45
CA GLU A 105 -17.40 20.04 -8.05
C GLU A 105 -17.47 19.94 -9.58
N ARG A 106 -18.14 20.90 -10.22
CA ARG A 106 -18.17 21.02 -11.68
C ARG A 106 -17.04 21.95 -12.13
N PHE A 107 -16.06 21.37 -12.80
CA PHE A 107 -15.00 22.14 -13.47
C PHE A 107 -14.80 21.66 -14.91
N PRO A 108 -14.16 22.46 -15.76
CA PRO A 108 -13.90 22.08 -17.14
C PRO A 108 -13.05 20.83 -17.21
N SER A 109 -13.35 19.94 -18.15
CA SER A 109 -12.52 18.79 -18.43
C SER A 109 -11.10 19.23 -18.85
N ALA A 110 -10.11 18.41 -18.51
CA ALA A 110 -8.74 18.62 -18.96
C ALA A 110 -8.70 18.74 -20.50
N ARG A 111 -7.99 19.74 -21.00
CA ARG A 111 -7.84 19.97 -22.45
C ARG A 111 -6.99 18.89 -23.12
N PHE A 112 -6.08 18.30 -22.36
CA PHE A 112 -5.20 17.23 -22.79
C PHE A 112 -5.15 16.18 -21.70
N ASP A 113 -5.34 14.93 -22.09
CA ASP A 113 -5.24 13.75 -21.23
C ASP A 113 -4.39 12.68 -21.94
N GLU A 114 -3.09 12.96 -22.01
CA GLU A 114 -2.14 12.09 -22.71
C GLU A 114 -1.96 10.75 -22.01
N PHE A 115 -1.99 10.73 -20.69
CA PHE A 115 -1.71 9.54 -19.89
C PHE A 115 -2.95 8.69 -19.61
N ARG A 116 -4.15 9.22 -19.80
CA ARG A 116 -5.43 8.56 -19.52
C ARG A 116 -5.46 7.93 -18.13
N MET A 117 -4.93 8.66 -17.15
CA MET A 117 -4.89 8.21 -15.77
C MET A 117 -6.31 8.07 -15.21
N PRO A 118 -6.60 7.00 -14.45
CA PRO A 118 -7.87 6.90 -13.77
C PRO A 118 -8.03 8.02 -12.74
N ALA A 119 -9.27 8.49 -12.55
CA ALA A 119 -9.59 9.45 -11.51
C ALA A 119 -9.31 8.89 -10.12
N LEU A 120 -9.53 7.58 -9.92
CA LEU A 120 -9.19 6.84 -8.71
C LEU A 120 -8.69 5.45 -9.10
N HIS A 121 -7.59 5.02 -8.48
CA HIS A 121 -7.13 3.63 -8.51
C HIS A 121 -6.55 3.29 -7.13
N VAL A 122 -7.27 2.48 -6.34
CA VAL A 122 -6.93 2.15 -4.96
C VAL A 122 -6.95 0.64 -4.77
N GLY A 123 -5.83 0.11 -4.29
CA GLY A 123 -5.72 -1.26 -3.81
C GLY A 123 -5.96 -1.37 -2.30
N LEU A 124 -6.52 -2.49 -1.86
CA LEU A 124 -6.57 -2.89 -0.47
C LEU A 124 -5.52 -3.96 -0.22
N TYR A 125 -4.53 -3.64 0.59
CA TYR A 125 -3.35 -4.45 0.82
C TYR A 125 -3.37 -5.11 2.20
N ASP A 126 -3.07 -6.40 2.21
CA ASP A 126 -2.99 -7.22 3.42
C ASP A 126 -1.55 -7.43 3.92
N TRP A 127 -0.57 -6.80 3.27
CA TRP A 127 0.82 -6.85 3.68
C TRP A 127 1.57 -5.55 3.33
N VAL A 128 2.66 -5.30 4.03
CA VAL A 128 3.55 -4.16 3.79
C VAL A 128 4.99 -4.54 4.15
N LEU A 129 5.94 -4.17 3.31
CA LEU A 129 7.34 -4.04 3.67
C LEU A 129 7.58 -2.60 4.09
N ALA A 130 7.97 -2.39 5.34
CA ALA A 130 8.14 -1.08 5.94
C ALA A 130 9.56 -0.86 6.43
N TRP A 131 10.13 0.31 6.15
CA TRP A 131 11.45 0.74 6.62
C TRP A 131 11.33 1.86 7.65
N ASP A 132 12.15 1.80 8.69
CA ASP A 132 12.48 2.92 9.57
C ASP A 132 13.93 3.33 9.33
N HIS A 133 14.14 4.38 8.56
CA HIS A 133 15.46 4.87 8.17
C HIS A 133 16.26 5.44 9.34
N GLN A 134 15.60 5.93 10.39
CA GLN A 134 16.28 6.44 11.58
C GLN A 134 16.83 5.31 12.45
N GLN A 135 16.10 4.20 12.55
CA GLN A 135 16.52 3.04 13.34
C GLN A 135 17.29 2.02 12.52
N ASN A 136 17.37 2.20 11.20
CA ASN A 136 17.94 1.23 10.25
C ASN A 136 17.33 -0.16 10.44
N ARG A 137 15.98 -0.23 10.46
CA ARG A 137 15.20 -1.46 10.63
C ARG A 137 14.16 -1.59 9.53
N ALA A 138 13.79 -2.82 9.23
CA ALA A 138 12.70 -3.10 8.27
C ALA A 138 11.87 -4.31 8.73
N TRP A 139 10.59 -4.31 8.37
CA TRP A 139 9.64 -5.36 8.73
C TRP A 139 8.76 -5.74 7.55
N VAL A 140 8.43 -7.03 7.46
CA VAL A 140 7.28 -7.51 6.68
C VAL A 140 6.12 -7.68 7.64
N ILE A 141 5.00 -7.02 7.37
CA ILE A 141 3.79 -7.01 8.20
C ILE A 141 2.65 -7.57 7.37
N CYS A 142 1.99 -8.64 7.82
CA CYS A 142 0.95 -9.34 7.07
C CYS A 142 -0.31 -9.56 7.90
N HIS A 143 -1.47 -9.26 7.31
CA HIS A 143 -2.79 -9.40 7.93
C HIS A 143 -3.54 -10.60 7.34
N GLY A 144 -4.13 -11.42 8.21
CA GLY A 144 -4.90 -12.60 7.81
C GLY A 144 -6.38 -12.34 7.59
N PHE A 145 -6.90 -11.20 8.06
CA PHE A 145 -8.32 -10.85 8.01
C PHE A 145 -9.23 -12.02 8.43
N GLY A 146 -9.03 -12.50 9.67
CA GLY A 146 -9.76 -13.61 10.24
C GLY A 146 -9.20 -15.01 9.94
N LYS A 147 -8.15 -15.15 9.11
CA LYS A 147 -7.50 -16.42 8.78
C LYS A 147 -5.99 -16.34 9.00
N ALA A 148 -5.47 -16.96 10.07
CA ALA A 148 -4.04 -16.97 10.39
C ALA A 148 -3.19 -17.49 9.22
N SER A 149 -3.59 -18.61 8.62
CA SER A 149 -2.88 -19.22 7.49
C SER A 149 -2.70 -18.29 6.29
N ARG A 150 -3.59 -17.31 6.11
CA ARG A 150 -3.46 -16.31 5.05
C ARG A 150 -2.32 -15.35 5.33
N ALA A 151 -2.18 -14.84 6.57
CA ALA A 151 -1.10 -13.96 6.96
C ALA A 151 0.26 -14.68 6.85
N GLU A 152 0.35 -15.92 7.34
CA GLU A 152 1.55 -16.75 7.24
C GLU A 152 1.96 -16.98 5.78
N THR A 153 1.04 -17.43 4.93
CA THR A 153 1.32 -17.65 3.49
C THR A 153 1.77 -16.37 2.78
N ARG A 154 1.16 -15.23 3.10
CA ARG A 154 1.55 -13.94 2.51
C ARG A 154 2.95 -13.53 2.97
N CYS A 155 3.24 -13.70 4.26
CA CYS A 155 4.53 -13.39 4.84
C CYS A 155 5.64 -14.26 4.23
N ASP A 156 5.44 -15.57 4.16
CA ASP A 156 6.39 -16.52 3.56
C ASP A 156 6.67 -16.17 2.09
N ALA A 157 5.63 -15.83 1.32
CA ALA A 157 5.79 -15.42 -0.07
C ALA A 157 6.62 -14.14 -0.20
N ALA A 158 6.38 -13.12 0.63
CA ALA A 158 7.12 -11.87 0.62
C ALA A 158 8.60 -12.09 1.04
N LEU A 159 8.83 -12.87 2.10
CA LEU A 159 10.19 -13.18 2.57
C LEU A 159 11.00 -13.98 1.54
N SER A 160 10.38 -14.97 0.89
CA SER A 160 11.02 -15.74 -0.17
C SER A 160 11.50 -14.85 -1.31
N ARG A 161 10.66 -13.91 -1.76
CA ARG A 161 11.02 -12.95 -2.82
C ARG A 161 12.23 -12.08 -2.45
N LEU A 162 12.28 -11.61 -1.21
CA LEU A 162 13.41 -10.81 -0.73
C LEU A 162 14.70 -11.63 -0.63
N SER A 163 14.61 -12.92 -0.28
CA SER A 163 15.75 -13.81 -0.15
C SER A 163 16.34 -14.19 -1.50
N ASP A 164 15.51 -14.45 -2.51
CA ASP A 164 15.92 -14.87 -3.86
C ASP A 164 16.73 -13.79 -4.62
N LYS A 165 16.59 -12.51 -4.24
CA LYS A 165 17.27 -11.37 -4.86
C LYS A 165 18.45 -10.84 -4.04
N SER A 166 18.73 -11.43 -2.89
CA SER A 166 19.84 -11.02 -1.99
C SER A 166 21.16 -11.73 -2.27
N ILE A 167 21.29 -12.39 -3.45
CA ILE A 167 22.49 -13.11 -3.87
C ILE A 167 23.26 -12.33 -4.93
#